data_57c9a8c21c47043ccbd30ee0c46d359b
#
_entry.id   57c9a8c21c47043ccbd30ee0c46d359b
#
_cell.length_a   1.000
_cell.length_b   1.000
_cell.length_c   1.000
_cell.angle_alpha   90.00
_cell.angle_beta   90.00
_cell.angle_gamma   90.00
#
_symmetry.space_group_name_H-M   'P 1'
#
loop_
_entity.id
_entity.type
_entity.pdbx_description
1 polymer ?
#
loop_
_entity_poly.entity_id
_entity_poly.type
_entity_poly.pdbx_seq_one_letter_code
_entity_poly.pdbx_strand_id
1 'polypeptide(L)'
;MTTEHRLGKEFGRPGHSADVPPVLRIAPGTGERIAFQTDDAVYRELHEHGDLARLQAPLNPVTGSVYVEGARPGDALAVTIHEIRLTDTGWAMSLPGVGALRERMPDRVVTRRIPIDADGVHLTDAVTVAPRPMVGCIGTAPASGVASTVMPAHAIGGNMDVTDIAPGATVYLPVEVEGALLA
;
A
#
# COMPACT_ATOMS: atom_id res chain seq x y z
N MET A 1 -11.26 12.70 23.11
CA MET A 1 -10.97 11.32 22.67
C MET A 1 -10.71 11.38 21.17
N THR A 2 -9.63 10.80 20.69
CA THR A 2 -9.34 10.73 19.24
C THR A 2 -10.20 9.64 18.62
N THR A 3 -10.99 9.96 17.61
CA THR A 3 -11.77 8.98 16.86
C THR A 3 -10.83 8.21 15.91
N GLU A 4 -10.86 6.89 15.96
CA GLU A 4 -10.15 6.02 15.02
C GLU A 4 -11.16 5.33 14.10
N HIS A 5 -11.00 5.51 12.81
CA HIS A 5 -11.73 4.78 11.77
C HIS A 5 -10.88 3.59 11.30
N ARG A 6 -11.53 2.50 10.91
CA ARG A 6 -10.84 1.31 10.38
C ARG A 6 -11.37 0.96 9.01
N LEU A 7 -10.49 0.89 8.05
CA LEU A 7 -10.78 0.42 6.70
C LEU A 7 -10.12 -0.95 6.50
N GLY A 8 -10.96 -1.96 6.35
CA GLY A 8 -10.54 -3.33 6.12
C GLY A 8 -10.10 -3.57 4.67
N LYS A 9 -9.45 -4.70 4.45
CA LYS A 9 -8.96 -5.13 3.13
C LYS A 9 -10.05 -5.32 2.07
N GLU A 10 -11.31 -5.47 2.47
CA GLU A 10 -12.48 -5.52 1.58
C GLU A 10 -12.66 -4.25 0.75
N PHE A 11 -12.06 -3.13 1.19
CA PHE A 11 -11.99 -1.88 0.44
C PHE A 11 -10.75 -1.77 -0.45
N GLY A 12 -10.04 -2.88 -0.67
CA GLY A 12 -8.89 -2.94 -1.57
C GLY A 12 -9.23 -2.56 -3.02
N ARG A 13 -8.36 -1.77 -3.67
CA ARG A 13 -8.52 -1.27 -5.05
C ARG A 13 -7.21 -1.48 -5.82
N PRO A 14 -7.26 -1.78 -7.12
CA PRO A 14 -6.06 -2.01 -7.94
C PRO A 14 -5.25 -0.74 -8.25
N GLY A 15 -5.66 0.40 -7.72
CA GLY A 15 -5.00 1.70 -7.93
C GLY A 15 -5.84 2.86 -7.42
N HIS A 16 -5.29 4.06 -7.53
CA HIS A 16 -5.96 5.30 -7.17
C HIS A 16 -6.84 5.79 -8.34
N SER A 17 -8.10 6.13 -8.09
CA SER A 17 -9.05 6.60 -9.10
C SER A 17 -10.11 7.51 -8.50
N ALA A 18 -10.50 8.55 -9.25
CA ALA A 18 -11.60 9.43 -8.90
C ALA A 18 -12.99 8.82 -9.24
N ASP A 19 -13.02 7.78 -10.08
CA ASP A 19 -14.27 7.16 -10.54
C ASP A 19 -14.90 6.23 -9.50
N VAL A 20 -14.16 5.92 -8.43
CA VAL A 20 -14.63 5.03 -7.36
C VAL A 20 -15.11 5.86 -6.17
N PRO A 21 -16.37 5.69 -5.72
CA PRO A 21 -16.88 6.41 -4.57
C PRO A 21 -16.03 6.18 -3.31
N PRO A 22 -15.82 7.21 -2.48
CA PRO A 22 -15.08 7.06 -1.22
C PRO A 22 -15.87 6.20 -0.22
N VAL A 23 -15.13 5.42 0.57
CA VAL A 23 -15.71 4.55 1.61
C VAL A 23 -15.76 5.22 2.97
N LEU A 24 -15.08 6.35 3.12
CA LEU A 24 -15.04 7.15 4.34
C LEU A 24 -14.94 8.63 4.00
N ARG A 25 -15.50 9.50 4.83
CA ARG A 25 -15.30 10.95 4.80
C ARG A 25 -14.78 11.42 6.14
N ILE A 26 -13.78 12.29 6.12
CA ILE A 26 -13.19 12.89 7.32
C ILE A 26 -13.00 14.38 7.14
N ALA A 27 -12.99 15.11 8.27
CA ALA A 27 -12.57 16.50 8.30
C ALA A 27 -11.10 16.59 8.72
N PRO A 28 -10.24 17.34 7.99
CA PRO A 28 -8.83 17.46 8.34
C PRO A 28 -8.65 18.28 9.65
N GLY A 29 -7.59 17.96 10.40
CA GLY A 29 -7.23 18.72 11.59
C GLY A 29 -8.09 18.45 12.83
N THR A 30 -9.05 17.55 12.79
CA THR A 30 -9.91 17.18 13.92
C THR A 30 -9.26 16.19 14.89
N GLY A 31 -8.09 15.67 14.55
CA GLY A 31 -7.41 14.61 15.29
C GLY A 31 -7.94 13.21 14.99
N GLU A 32 -8.86 13.04 14.04
CA GLU A 32 -9.29 11.73 13.57
C GLU A 32 -8.12 10.96 12.96
N ARG A 33 -8.11 9.64 13.19
CA ARG A 33 -7.11 8.72 12.66
C ARG A 33 -7.77 7.64 11.83
N ILE A 34 -7.05 7.13 10.84
CA ILE A 34 -7.52 6.06 9.99
C ILE A 34 -6.51 4.93 10.03
N ALA A 35 -6.97 3.73 10.39
CA ALA A 35 -6.20 2.50 10.28
C ALA A 35 -6.59 1.81 8.97
N PHE A 36 -5.65 1.70 8.05
CA PHE A 36 -5.80 0.97 6.79
C PHE A 36 -5.26 -0.44 6.96
N GLN A 37 -6.05 -1.44 6.64
CA GLN A 37 -5.58 -2.82 6.57
C GLN A 37 -5.15 -3.13 5.14
N THR A 38 -3.91 -3.57 4.97
CA THR A 38 -3.40 -4.04 3.68
C THR A 38 -3.81 -5.47 3.39
N ASP A 39 -3.87 -5.85 2.11
CA ASP A 39 -4.22 -7.21 1.68
C ASP A 39 -3.02 -7.94 1.09
N ASP A 40 -2.82 -9.18 1.53
CA ASP A 40 -1.78 -10.08 1.06
C ASP A 40 -2.33 -11.25 0.21
N ALA A 41 -3.59 -11.15 -0.25
CA ALA A 41 -4.27 -12.22 -0.98
C ALA A 41 -3.48 -12.66 -2.23
N VAL A 42 -2.90 -11.70 -2.97
CA VAL A 42 -2.08 -11.99 -4.16
C VAL A 42 -0.91 -12.92 -3.85
N TYR A 43 -0.23 -12.70 -2.72
CA TYR A 43 0.91 -13.53 -2.33
C TYR A 43 0.46 -14.92 -1.92
N ARG A 44 -0.67 -15.05 -1.22
CA ARG A 44 -1.25 -16.34 -0.82
C ARG A 44 -1.66 -17.15 -2.03
N GLU A 45 -2.42 -16.55 -2.97
CA GLU A 45 -2.82 -17.22 -4.20
C GLU A 45 -1.61 -17.69 -5.02
N LEU A 46 -0.62 -16.82 -5.24
CA LEU A 46 0.57 -17.18 -5.99
C LEU A 46 1.44 -18.21 -5.25
N HIS A 47 1.42 -18.21 -3.92
CA HIS A 47 2.11 -19.23 -3.13
C HIS A 47 1.46 -20.60 -3.27
N GLU A 48 0.13 -20.62 -3.39
CA GLU A 48 -0.66 -21.84 -3.51
C GLU A 48 -0.52 -22.48 -4.90
N HIS A 49 -0.61 -21.71 -5.98
CA HIS A 49 -0.67 -22.29 -7.33
C HIS A 49 0.44 -21.84 -8.29
N GLY A 50 1.21 -20.79 -7.98
CA GLY A 50 2.38 -20.37 -8.78
C GLY A 50 2.07 -19.86 -10.20
N ASP A 51 0.82 -19.51 -10.50
CA ASP A 51 0.37 -19.19 -11.86
C ASP A 51 -0.34 -17.83 -11.90
N LEU A 52 0.28 -16.85 -12.57
CA LEU A 52 -0.27 -15.51 -12.76
C LEU A 52 -1.59 -15.50 -13.55
N ALA A 53 -1.79 -16.46 -14.46
CA ALA A 53 -3.02 -16.53 -15.25
C ALA A 53 -4.25 -16.94 -14.43
N ARG A 54 -4.04 -17.54 -13.26
CA ARG A 54 -5.09 -17.96 -12.33
C ARG A 54 -5.38 -16.94 -11.24
N LEU A 55 -4.59 -15.87 -11.17
CA LEU A 55 -4.70 -14.87 -10.11
C LEU A 55 -6.05 -14.14 -10.16
N GLN A 56 -6.74 -14.11 -9.03
CA GLN A 56 -8.01 -13.38 -8.85
C GLN A 56 -7.81 -12.10 -8.04
N ALA A 57 -6.89 -12.12 -7.07
CA ALA A 57 -6.56 -10.95 -6.27
C ALA A 57 -5.86 -9.87 -7.10
N PRO A 58 -6.17 -8.58 -6.89
CA PRO A 58 -5.45 -7.50 -7.56
C PRO A 58 -3.99 -7.45 -7.10
N LEU A 59 -3.08 -7.17 -8.03
CA LEU A 59 -1.68 -6.91 -7.70
C LEU A 59 -1.55 -5.59 -6.94
N ASN A 60 -0.87 -5.65 -5.79
CA ASN A 60 -0.51 -4.49 -4.96
C ASN A 60 -1.69 -3.53 -4.68
N PRO A 61 -2.81 -4.00 -4.09
CA PRO A 61 -3.98 -3.16 -3.86
C PRO A 61 -3.70 -2.07 -2.82
N VAL A 62 -4.35 -0.91 -2.99
CA VAL A 62 -4.49 0.11 -1.95
C VAL A 62 -5.87 0.02 -1.32
N THR A 63 -5.96 0.34 -0.02
CA THR A 63 -7.22 0.31 0.73
C THR A 63 -7.81 1.71 0.81
N GLY A 64 -9.05 1.87 0.42
CA GLY A 64 -9.71 3.19 0.43
C GLY A 64 -10.77 3.29 -0.67
N SER A 65 -11.11 4.47 -1.10
CA SER A 65 -10.51 5.80 -0.84
C SER A 65 -11.22 6.53 0.31
N VAL A 66 -10.52 7.51 0.86
CA VAL A 66 -11.02 8.42 1.89
C VAL A 66 -11.20 9.82 1.29
N TYR A 67 -12.40 10.37 1.41
CA TYR A 67 -12.68 11.75 1.05
C TYR A 67 -12.29 12.67 2.22
N VAL A 68 -11.43 13.63 1.96
CA VAL A 68 -11.00 14.64 2.95
C VAL A 68 -11.77 15.93 2.69
N GLU A 69 -12.63 16.32 3.63
CA GLU A 69 -13.48 17.49 3.48
C GLU A 69 -12.67 18.77 3.30
N GLY A 70 -13.07 19.57 2.33
CA GLY A 70 -12.42 20.86 2.01
C GLY A 70 -11.16 20.73 1.16
N ALA A 71 -10.61 19.55 0.91
CA ALA A 71 -9.47 19.37 0.01
C ALA A 71 -9.89 19.64 -1.44
N ARG A 72 -9.13 20.48 -2.15
CA ARG A 72 -9.43 20.95 -3.51
C ARG A 72 -8.23 20.76 -4.43
N PRO A 73 -8.45 20.62 -5.75
CA PRO A 73 -7.38 20.64 -6.74
C PRO A 73 -6.42 21.82 -6.55
N GLY A 74 -5.12 21.53 -6.50
CA GLY A 74 -4.06 22.49 -6.23
C GLY A 74 -3.60 22.55 -4.78
N ASP A 75 -4.32 21.94 -3.84
CA ASP A 75 -3.89 21.79 -2.46
C ASP A 75 -2.82 20.71 -2.32
N ALA A 76 -2.20 20.63 -1.15
CA ALA A 76 -1.38 19.52 -0.70
C ALA A 76 -2.00 18.88 0.56
N LEU A 77 -2.24 17.59 0.50
CA LEU A 77 -2.70 16.80 1.64
C LEU A 77 -1.50 16.34 2.48
N ALA A 78 -1.45 16.75 3.74
CA ALA A 78 -0.45 16.29 4.71
C ALA A 78 -0.97 15.06 5.45
N VAL A 79 -0.27 13.93 5.29
CA VAL A 79 -0.61 12.65 5.94
C VAL A 79 0.50 12.24 6.90
N THR A 80 0.20 12.22 8.19
CA THR A 80 1.15 11.78 9.22
C THR A 80 0.97 10.30 9.52
N ILE A 81 2.04 9.53 9.39
CA ILE A 81 2.08 8.11 9.72
C ILE A 81 2.32 7.96 11.22
N HIS A 82 1.31 7.55 11.97
CA HIS A 82 1.43 7.39 13.41
C HIS A 82 2.02 6.04 13.83
N GLU A 83 1.57 4.98 13.17
CA GLU A 83 1.93 3.61 13.52
C GLU A 83 1.82 2.70 12.30
N ILE A 84 2.68 1.68 12.24
CA ILE A 84 2.57 0.57 11.29
C ILE A 84 2.67 -0.72 12.12
N ARG A 85 1.61 -1.51 12.12
CA ARG A 85 1.56 -2.81 12.80
C ARG A 85 1.81 -3.90 11.79
N LEU A 86 2.88 -4.66 12.00
CA LEU A 86 3.17 -5.84 11.20
C LEU A 86 2.35 -7.03 11.70
N THR A 87 2.03 -7.94 10.79
CA THR A 87 1.52 -9.28 11.13
C THR A 87 2.70 -10.22 11.41
N ASP A 88 2.43 -11.45 11.79
CA ASP A 88 3.44 -12.50 12.02
C ASP A 88 4.03 -13.05 10.72
N THR A 89 3.57 -12.57 9.58
CA THR A 89 3.94 -13.07 8.26
C THR A 89 4.20 -11.93 7.29
N GLY A 90 5.36 -11.96 6.66
CA GLY A 90 5.69 -11.18 5.47
C GLY A 90 5.78 -12.08 4.24
N TRP A 91 5.89 -11.45 3.07
CA TRP A 91 5.99 -12.12 1.79
C TRP A 91 7.12 -11.54 0.95
N ALA A 92 7.80 -12.41 0.22
CA ALA A 92 8.66 -12.03 -0.89
C ALA A 92 8.21 -12.75 -2.15
N MET A 93 8.33 -12.07 -3.30
CA MET A 93 7.91 -12.59 -4.59
C MET A 93 8.92 -12.24 -5.67
N SER A 94 9.16 -13.18 -6.57
CA SER A 94 9.83 -12.94 -7.83
C SER A 94 8.92 -13.36 -8.97
N LEU A 95 8.76 -12.48 -9.95
CA LEU A 95 7.99 -12.73 -11.15
C LEU A 95 8.92 -12.90 -12.36
N PRO A 96 8.57 -13.75 -13.35
CA PRO A 96 9.31 -13.90 -14.59
C PRO A 96 9.53 -12.55 -15.29
N GLY A 97 10.75 -12.28 -15.70
CA GLY A 97 11.10 -11.07 -16.45
C GLY A 97 11.04 -9.75 -15.69
N VAL A 98 10.77 -9.75 -14.37
CA VAL A 98 10.61 -8.54 -13.56
C VAL A 98 11.76 -8.38 -12.56
N GLY A 99 12.15 -7.12 -12.29
CA GLY A 99 13.15 -6.75 -11.30
C GLY A 99 14.57 -6.68 -11.84
N ALA A 100 15.49 -6.17 -11.01
CA ALA A 100 16.89 -5.91 -11.37
C ALA A 100 17.69 -7.20 -11.68
N LEU A 101 17.27 -8.32 -11.08
CA LEU A 101 17.92 -9.62 -11.27
C LEU A 101 17.15 -10.56 -12.21
N ARG A 102 16.22 -10.05 -13.02
CA ARG A 102 15.33 -10.85 -13.86
C ARG A 102 16.02 -11.91 -14.73
N GLU A 103 17.21 -11.61 -15.23
CA GLU A 103 18.00 -12.52 -16.07
C GLU A 103 18.66 -13.67 -15.28
N ARG A 104 18.70 -13.56 -13.96
CA ARG A 104 19.29 -14.54 -13.03
C ARG A 104 18.24 -15.29 -12.21
N MET A 105 17.00 -14.84 -12.29
CA MET A 105 15.88 -15.46 -11.56
C MET A 105 15.24 -16.56 -12.41
N PRO A 106 14.60 -17.56 -11.78
CA PRO A 106 13.84 -18.58 -12.51
C PRO A 106 12.74 -17.97 -13.38
N ASP A 107 12.51 -18.53 -14.57
CA ASP A 107 11.40 -18.16 -15.45
C ASP A 107 10.07 -18.76 -14.95
N ARG A 108 9.76 -18.53 -13.69
CA ARG A 108 8.52 -18.93 -13.02
C ARG A 108 8.27 -18.03 -11.84
N VAL A 109 7.02 -17.99 -11.38
CA VAL A 109 6.67 -17.34 -10.11
C VAL A 109 7.35 -18.06 -8.95
N VAL A 110 8.02 -17.29 -8.10
CA VAL A 110 8.58 -17.79 -6.83
C VAL A 110 8.05 -16.91 -5.72
N THR A 111 7.38 -17.50 -4.76
CA THR A 111 6.91 -16.81 -3.56
C THR A 111 7.56 -17.42 -2.33
N ARG A 112 7.76 -16.61 -1.34
CA ARG A 112 8.29 -17.04 -0.05
C ARG A 112 7.51 -16.38 1.07
N ARG A 113 7.00 -17.21 1.98
CA ARG A 113 6.48 -16.74 3.26
C ARG A 113 7.67 -16.46 4.20
N ILE A 114 7.65 -15.30 4.86
CA ILE A 114 8.71 -14.82 5.73
C ILE A 114 8.11 -14.65 7.12
N PRO A 115 8.49 -15.46 8.11
CA PRO A 115 8.03 -15.29 9.49
C PRO A 115 8.55 -13.99 10.10
N ILE A 116 7.71 -13.37 10.91
CA ILE A 116 8.02 -12.15 11.67
C ILE A 116 7.57 -12.37 13.10
N ASP A 117 8.48 -12.17 14.04
CA ASP A 117 8.21 -12.31 15.49
C ASP A 117 8.99 -11.28 16.31
N ALA A 118 9.10 -11.48 17.61
CA ALA A 118 9.81 -10.60 18.52
C ALA A 118 11.33 -10.52 18.25
N ASP A 119 11.91 -11.55 17.64
CA ASP A 119 13.34 -11.60 17.31
C ASP A 119 13.64 -10.89 15.97
N GLY A 120 12.63 -10.72 15.12
CA GLY A 120 12.76 -9.98 13.87
C GLY A 120 12.07 -10.60 12.66
N VAL A 121 12.60 -10.27 11.48
CA VAL A 121 12.17 -10.77 10.17
C VAL A 121 13.11 -11.88 9.73
N HIS A 122 12.62 -13.12 9.65
CA HIS A 122 13.42 -14.31 9.36
C HIS A 122 13.56 -14.54 7.86
N LEU A 123 14.55 -13.88 7.24
CA LEU A 123 14.79 -14.01 5.80
C LEU A 123 15.24 -15.42 5.42
N THR A 124 16.01 -16.08 6.26
CA THR A 124 16.41 -17.50 6.15
C THR A 124 16.60 -18.06 7.53
N ASP A 125 16.82 -19.37 7.66
CA ASP A 125 17.16 -20.02 8.94
C ASP A 125 18.45 -19.44 9.58
N ALA A 126 19.31 -18.81 8.76
CA ALA A 126 20.58 -18.24 9.20
C ALA A 126 20.58 -16.68 9.21
N VAL A 127 19.54 -16.03 8.71
CA VAL A 127 19.52 -14.57 8.56
C VAL A 127 18.23 -14.00 9.10
N THR A 128 18.34 -13.31 10.22
CA THR A 128 17.26 -12.50 10.81
C THR A 128 17.67 -11.03 10.81
N VAL A 129 16.76 -10.15 10.42
CA VAL A 129 16.98 -8.72 10.39
C VAL A 129 15.94 -7.97 11.23
N ALA A 130 16.32 -6.82 11.77
CA ALA A 130 15.37 -5.97 12.48
C ALA A 130 14.30 -5.44 11.51
N PRO A 131 13.01 -5.42 11.89
CA PRO A 131 11.97 -4.85 11.07
C PRO A 131 12.16 -3.34 10.90
N ARG A 132 11.94 -2.86 9.67
CA ARG A 132 11.92 -1.43 9.33
C ARG A 132 10.64 -1.14 8.55
N PRO A 133 9.50 -1.06 9.25
CA PRO A 133 8.21 -0.88 8.61
C PRO A 133 8.10 0.49 7.92
N MET A 134 7.60 0.50 6.71
CA MET A 134 7.35 1.68 5.90
C MET A 134 6.08 1.52 5.06
N VAL A 135 5.53 2.61 4.55
CA VAL A 135 4.41 2.59 3.61
C VAL A 135 4.95 2.65 2.20
N GLY A 136 4.82 1.56 1.43
CA GLY A 136 5.28 1.48 0.05
C GLY A 136 4.37 2.22 -0.92
N CYS A 137 3.04 2.05 -0.76
CA CYS A 137 2.03 2.69 -1.59
C CYS A 137 1.14 3.62 -0.77
N ILE A 138 1.08 4.89 -1.15
CA ILE A 138 0.14 5.88 -0.64
C ILE A 138 -0.03 6.98 -1.69
N GLY A 139 -1.24 7.45 -1.93
CA GLY A 139 -1.50 8.50 -2.90
C GLY A 139 -2.91 9.07 -2.81
N THR A 140 -3.15 10.12 -3.57
CA THR A 140 -4.47 10.69 -3.83
C THR A 140 -5.00 10.19 -5.18
N ALA A 141 -6.24 10.50 -5.54
CA ALA A 141 -6.73 10.15 -6.86
C ALA A 141 -6.22 11.13 -7.94
N PRO A 142 -5.85 10.62 -9.13
CA PRO A 142 -5.51 11.46 -10.27
C PRO A 142 -6.75 12.17 -10.81
N ALA A 143 -6.57 13.27 -11.56
CA ALA A 143 -7.66 14.04 -12.18
C ALA A 143 -8.48 13.21 -13.19
N SER A 144 -7.89 12.15 -13.75
CA SER A 144 -8.58 11.22 -14.65
C SER A 144 -7.91 9.86 -14.70
N GLY A 145 -8.70 8.83 -15.00
CA GLY A 145 -8.22 7.45 -15.15
C GLY A 145 -7.82 6.79 -13.83
N VAL A 146 -6.91 5.83 -13.93
CA VAL A 146 -6.41 5.03 -12.78
C VAL A 146 -4.89 5.13 -12.71
N ALA A 147 -4.37 5.57 -11.56
CA ALA A 147 -2.94 5.49 -11.26
C ALA A 147 -2.65 4.10 -10.64
N SER A 148 -2.01 3.25 -11.43
CA SER A 148 -1.68 1.88 -11.03
C SER A 148 -0.65 1.87 -9.89
N THR A 149 -0.84 0.99 -8.93
CA THR A 149 0.06 0.73 -7.82
C THR A 149 1.15 -0.30 -8.14
N VAL A 150 1.10 -0.92 -9.31
CA VAL A 150 2.10 -1.87 -9.82
C VAL A 150 3.21 -1.15 -10.60
N MET A 151 2.87 -0.04 -11.23
CA MET A 151 3.79 0.79 -12.00
C MET A 151 4.56 1.76 -11.07
N PRO A 152 5.65 2.37 -11.53
CA PRO A 152 6.34 3.44 -10.77
C PRO A 152 5.38 4.54 -10.32
N ALA A 153 5.75 5.23 -9.24
CA ALA A 153 4.95 6.29 -8.64
C ALA A 153 4.56 7.40 -9.65
N HIS A 154 3.40 7.95 -9.43
CA HIS A 154 2.84 9.08 -10.17
C HIS A 154 3.05 10.40 -9.40
N ALA A 155 2.69 11.52 -10.02
CA ALA A 155 2.74 12.83 -9.34
C ALA A 155 1.90 12.85 -8.05
N ILE A 156 0.78 12.12 -8.02
CA ILE A 156 -0.13 12.00 -6.88
C ILE A 156 0.36 11.02 -5.78
N GLY A 157 1.52 10.43 -5.91
CA GLY A 157 2.02 9.34 -5.08
C GLY A 157 1.87 7.97 -5.76
N GLY A 158 1.41 6.96 -5.03
CA GLY A 158 1.27 5.57 -5.49
C GLY A 158 2.44 4.71 -5.03
N ASN A 159 3.00 3.88 -5.90
CA ASN A 159 4.08 2.92 -5.59
C ASN A 159 5.44 3.62 -5.43
N MET A 160 5.62 4.32 -4.32
CA MET A 160 6.81 5.14 -4.08
C MET A 160 7.98 4.36 -3.46
N ASP A 161 7.69 3.37 -2.61
CA ASP A 161 8.69 2.55 -1.91
C ASP A 161 9.78 3.36 -1.17
N VAL A 162 9.38 4.54 -0.63
CA VAL A 162 10.28 5.43 0.09
C VAL A 162 10.39 4.99 1.54
N THR A 163 11.56 4.52 1.95
CA THR A 163 11.80 3.97 3.30
C THR A 163 11.60 4.97 4.43
N ASP A 164 11.61 6.27 4.13
CA ASP A 164 11.38 7.34 5.10
C ASP A 164 9.89 7.57 5.41
N ILE A 165 8.97 6.97 4.64
CA ILE A 165 7.53 6.98 4.95
C ILE A 165 7.25 5.95 6.05
N ALA A 166 7.74 6.25 7.23
CA ALA A 166 7.74 5.41 8.42
C ALA A 166 6.97 6.10 9.57
N PRO A 167 6.72 5.42 10.69
CA PRO A 167 6.10 6.04 11.85
C PRO A 167 6.81 7.33 12.29
N GLY A 168 6.06 8.42 12.45
CA GLY A 168 6.56 9.76 12.72
C GLY A 168 6.74 10.66 11.50
N ALA A 169 6.77 10.10 10.29
CA ALA A 169 6.88 10.88 9.05
C ALA A 169 5.55 11.56 8.68
N THR A 170 5.64 12.69 7.98
CA THR A 170 4.51 13.33 7.31
C THR A 170 4.79 13.39 5.81
N VAL A 171 3.89 12.81 5.03
CA VAL A 171 3.94 12.82 3.56
C VAL A 171 3.02 13.93 3.05
N TYR A 172 3.50 14.69 2.09
CA TYR A 172 2.72 15.71 1.40
C TYR A 172 2.36 15.20 -0.01
N LEU A 173 1.08 15.04 -0.26
CA LEU A 173 0.56 14.51 -1.53
C LEU A 173 -0.21 15.61 -2.26
N PRO A 174 0.04 15.87 -3.55
CA PRO A 174 -0.75 16.81 -4.33
C PRO A 174 -2.21 16.37 -4.42
N VAL A 175 -3.12 17.32 -4.45
CA VAL A 175 -4.56 17.09 -4.63
C VAL A 175 -4.93 17.49 -6.04
N GLU A 176 -5.42 16.54 -6.85
CA GLU A 176 -5.88 16.79 -8.23
C GLU A 176 -7.41 16.78 -8.35
N VAL A 177 -8.11 16.18 -7.36
CA VAL A 177 -9.57 16.08 -7.35
C VAL A 177 -10.15 16.54 -6.02
N GLU A 178 -11.41 16.95 -6.00
CA GLU A 178 -12.11 17.34 -4.79
C GLU A 178 -12.13 16.18 -3.78
N GLY A 179 -11.80 16.47 -2.52
CA GLY A 179 -11.70 15.48 -1.45
C GLY A 179 -10.44 14.62 -1.49
N ALA A 180 -9.48 14.91 -2.38
CA ALA A 180 -8.20 14.19 -2.53
C ALA A 180 -8.33 12.68 -2.80
N LEU A 181 -9.28 11.98 -2.19
CA LEU A 181 -9.52 10.54 -2.29
C LEU A 181 -8.26 9.71 -1.94
N LEU A 182 -7.77 9.91 -0.70
CA LEU A 182 -6.60 9.22 -0.15
C LEU A 182 -6.78 7.71 -0.07
N ALA A 183 -5.76 6.94 -0.51
CA ALA A 183 -5.68 5.48 -0.34
C ALA A 183 -4.23 5.01 -0.19
#